data_2f93c4e7c75c316bf95740b07901830d
#
_entry.id   2f93c4e7c75c316bf95740b07901830d
#
_cell.length_a   1.000
_cell.length_b   1.000
_cell.length_c   1.000
_cell.angle_alpha   90.00
_cell.angle_beta   90.00
_cell.angle_gamma   90.00
#
_symmetry.space_group_name_H-M   'P 1'
#
loop_
_entity.id
_entity.type
_entity.pdbx_description
1 polymer ?
#
loop_
_entity_poly.entity_id
_entity_poly.type
_entity_poly.pdbx_seq_one_letter_code
_entity_poly.pdbx_strand_id
1 'polypeptide(L)'
;MAIGWVIDHPAHARLFAPLMREMSNPNDVIIACDRIEVRSMIEQSDGFLPRRKTVWVPRPIGKNRFRKALKRYRISRKALKNIELVISVGAPIELRAAPKKSRRVYITDTEINHIAHKYSKPTDIVIPSHFEDKLSGNLLQKKAVIHRISGLHGHAHLQPRMRPNQVSNPPKILMRKLIGDGIHDDGEIVEFPDAWLNGLNIINANENQYSAHPWKLDEEISNCDGVITQSVTLASEAAILGVPALLISNAKRGFLTRLQKDGYPIFISNQADESTYAAWLAGLHLLDELDSIEWPDVKSELLYILKH
;
A
#
# COMPACT_ATOMS: atom_id res chain seq x y z
N MET A 1 17.10 17.50 -10.83
CA MET A 1 15.81 17.79 -10.14
C MET A 1 15.87 17.18 -8.76
N ALA A 2 15.65 17.97 -7.71
CA ALA A 2 15.61 17.47 -6.33
C ALA A 2 14.18 17.03 -5.97
N ILE A 3 14.05 15.86 -5.37
CA ILE A 3 12.78 15.18 -5.12
C ILE A 3 12.52 15.07 -3.61
N GLY A 4 11.27 15.33 -3.21
CA GLY A 4 10.75 15.07 -1.88
C GLY A 4 9.86 13.83 -1.88
N TRP A 5 10.32 12.76 -1.26
CA TRP A 5 9.63 11.48 -1.15
C TRP A 5 8.86 11.40 0.17
N VAL A 6 7.54 11.30 0.13
CA VAL A 6 6.69 11.31 1.34
C VAL A 6 6.28 9.89 1.72
N ILE A 7 6.82 9.40 2.84
CA ILE A 7 6.59 8.03 3.33
C ILE A 7 5.78 8.07 4.62
N ASP A 8 4.50 7.77 4.54
CA ASP A 8 3.54 7.77 5.66
C ASP A 8 3.21 6.35 6.15
N HIS A 9 3.49 5.35 5.31
CA HIS A 9 3.17 3.94 5.54
C HIS A 9 4.28 3.05 4.97
N PRO A 10 4.53 1.84 5.50
CA PRO A 10 5.50 0.89 4.95
C PRO A 10 5.32 0.61 3.45
N ALA A 11 4.08 0.46 2.98
CA ALA A 11 3.79 0.25 1.57
C ALA A 11 4.30 1.38 0.65
N HIS A 12 4.33 2.64 1.17
CA HIS A 12 4.89 3.77 0.39
C HIS A 12 6.40 3.62 0.20
N ALA A 13 7.12 3.13 1.21
CA ALA A 13 8.55 2.86 1.09
C ALA A 13 8.83 1.79 0.04
N ARG A 14 8.05 0.70 0.02
CA ARG A 14 8.17 -0.37 -0.99
C ARG A 14 7.85 0.14 -2.38
N LEU A 15 6.77 0.90 -2.56
CA LEU A 15 6.43 1.53 -3.83
C LEU A 15 7.56 2.45 -4.35
N PHE A 16 8.14 3.26 -3.45
CA PHE A 16 9.16 4.23 -3.84
C PHE A 16 10.53 3.61 -4.06
N ALA A 17 10.85 2.48 -3.45
CA ALA A 17 12.17 1.87 -3.56
C ALA A 17 12.65 1.65 -5.01
N PRO A 18 11.88 1.02 -5.92
CA PRO A 18 12.28 0.87 -7.31
C PRO A 18 12.35 2.22 -8.05
N LEU A 19 11.47 3.18 -7.74
CA LEU A 19 11.46 4.50 -8.36
C LEU A 19 12.67 5.33 -7.91
N MET A 20 13.00 5.29 -6.61
CA MET A 20 14.16 5.97 -6.06
C MET A 20 15.48 5.44 -6.61
N ARG A 21 15.59 4.14 -6.86
CA ARG A 21 16.79 3.57 -7.50
C ARG A 21 17.05 4.14 -8.89
N GLU A 22 16.00 4.48 -9.64
CA GLU A 22 16.06 5.00 -11.01
C GLU A 22 16.17 6.53 -11.10
N MET A 23 15.64 7.26 -10.11
CA MET A 23 15.43 8.71 -10.21
C MET A 23 16.18 9.53 -9.17
N SER A 24 16.48 8.97 -7.99
CA SER A 24 16.92 9.80 -6.88
C SER A 24 18.35 10.35 -7.07
N ASN A 25 18.60 11.52 -6.50
CA ASN A 25 19.91 12.16 -6.45
C ASN A 25 20.30 12.56 -5.01
N PRO A 26 21.55 12.97 -4.76
CA PRO A 26 22.02 13.30 -3.41
C PRO A 26 21.23 14.38 -2.69
N ASN A 27 20.56 15.28 -3.42
CA ASN A 27 19.81 16.42 -2.88
C ASN A 27 18.35 16.05 -2.53
N ASP A 28 17.94 14.82 -2.76
CA ASP A 28 16.61 14.37 -2.39
C ASP A 28 16.42 14.33 -0.88
N VAL A 29 15.16 14.47 -0.45
CA VAL A 29 14.77 14.36 0.94
C VAL A 29 13.63 13.38 1.11
N ILE A 30 13.72 12.54 2.12
CA ILE A 30 12.62 11.69 2.58
C ILE A 30 11.89 12.43 3.71
N ILE A 31 10.58 12.63 3.56
CA ILE A 31 9.71 13.08 4.64
C ILE A 31 8.98 11.87 5.18
N ALA A 32 9.37 11.39 6.34
CA ALA A 32 8.86 10.15 6.92
C ALA A 32 7.95 10.42 8.13
N CYS A 33 6.79 9.78 8.16
CA CYS A 33 5.91 9.80 9.32
C CYS A 33 6.57 9.07 10.50
N ASP A 34 6.57 9.74 11.67
CA ASP A 34 7.11 9.17 12.90
C ASP A 34 6.15 8.12 13.47
N ARG A 35 6.25 6.91 12.92
CA ARG A 35 5.56 5.67 13.30
C ARG A 35 6.62 4.57 13.43
N ILE A 36 6.38 3.62 14.32
CA ILE A 36 7.32 2.53 14.57
C ILE A 36 7.60 1.71 13.30
N GLU A 37 6.58 1.44 12.50
CA GLU A 37 6.67 0.63 11.29
C GLU A 37 7.45 1.36 10.17
N VAL A 38 7.23 2.67 10.04
CA VAL A 38 7.96 3.50 9.06
C VAL A 38 9.42 3.70 9.51
N ARG A 39 9.65 3.84 10.83
CA ARG A 39 11.02 3.86 11.36
C ARG A 39 11.76 2.57 11.03
N SER A 40 11.15 1.43 11.32
CA SER A 40 11.73 0.12 11.01
C SER A 40 12.08 -0.01 9.52
N MET A 41 11.17 0.44 8.61
CA MET A 41 11.44 0.45 7.17
C MET A 41 12.66 1.32 6.79
N ILE A 42 12.78 2.51 7.36
CA ILE A 42 13.88 3.44 7.03
C ILE A 42 15.20 2.99 7.68
N GLU A 43 15.17 2.55 8.94
CA GLU A 43 16.36 2.14 9.70
C GLU A 43 16.97 0.83 9.15
N GLN A 44 16.13 -0.07 8.62
CA GLN A 44 16.54 -1.34 8.02
C GLN A 44 16.53 -1.28 6.48
N SER A 45 16.77 -0.12 5.90
CA SER A 45 16.63 0.10 4.45
C SER A 45 17.89 -0.21 3.63
N ASP A 46 18.96 -0.66 4.24
CA ASP A 46 20.22 -0.93 3.53
C ASP A 46 20.02 -1.97 2.40
N GLY A 47 20.44 -1.60 1.20
CA GLY A 47 20.23 -2.42 0.00
C GLY A 47 18.84 -2.29 -0.65
N PHE A 48 17.83 -1.75 0.07
CA PHE A 48 16.47 -1.62 -0.44
C PHE A 48 16.16 -0.20 -0.91
N LEU A 49 16.48 0.80 -0.09
CA LEU A 49 16.18 2.22 -0.35
C LEU A 49 17.48 3.03 -0.42
N PRO A 50 17.67 3.89 -1.42
CA PRO A 50 18.83 4.78 -1.45
C PRO A 50 18.89 5.66 -0.20
N ARG A 51 20.05 5.70 0.49
CA ARG A 51 20.23 6.55 1.65
C ARG A 51 20.06 8.00 1.30
N ARG A 52 19.11 8.68 1.94
CA ARG A 52 18.82 10.11 1.75
C ARG A 52 18.58 10.78 3.10
N LYS A 53 18.68 12.11 3.11
CA LYS A 53 18.32 12.89 4.30
C LYS A 53 16.86 12.62 4.67
N THR A 54 16.64 12.03 5.84
CA THR A 54 15.30 11.77 6.36
C THR A 54 14.88 12.84 7.36
N VAL A 55 13.67 13.35 7.19
CA VAL A 55 13.03 14.34 8.06
C VAL A 55 11.77 13.72 8.66
N TRP A 56 11.79 13.50 9.96
CA TRP A 56 10.67 12.91 10.68
C TRP A 56 9.57 13.92 10.98
N VAL A 57 8.33 13.54 10.69
CA VAL A 57 7.13 14.38 10.90
C VAL A 57 6.10 13.63 11.75
N PRO A 58 5.39 14.33 12.66
CA PRO A 58 4.42 13.66 13.53
C PRO A 58 3.21 13.15 12.78
N ARG A 59 2.63 12.02 13.24
CA ARG A 59 1.35 11.49 12.77
C ARG A 59 0.20 12.34 13.32
N PRO A 60 -0.66 12.98 12.48
CA PRO A 60 -1.71 13.89 12.93
C PRO A 60 -2.99 13.17 13.36
N ILE A 61 -2.91 12.28 14.36
CA ILE A 61 -4.04 11.51 14.91
C ILE A 61 -4.21 11.75 16.41
N GLY A 62 -5.38 11.35 16.95
CA GLY A 62 -5.73 11.41 18.37
C GLY A 62 -5.82 12.84 18.93
N LYS A 63 -5.65 12.96 20.23
CA LYS A 63 -5.63 14.25 20.94
C LYS A 63 -4.57 15.17 20.33
N ASN A 64 -4.90 16.45 20.12
CA ASN A 64 -4.02 17.45 19.52
C ASN A 64 -3.71 17.25 18.01
N ARG A 65 -4.53 16.51 17.26
CA ARG A 65 -4.34 16.27 15.81
C ARG A 65 -4.03 17.54 15.01
N PHE A 66 -4.70 18.63 15.29
CA PHE A 66 -4.47 19.93 14.61
C PHE A 66 -3.09 20.53 14.90
N ARG A 67 -2.63 20.46 16.16
CA ARG A 67 -1.28 20.92 16.55
C ARG A 67 -0.21 20.05 15.87
N LYS A 68 -0.42 18.73 15.83
CA LYS A 68 0.47 17.79 15.13
C LYS A 68 0.49 18.08 13.63
N ALA A 69 -0.67 18.30 13.00
CA ALA A 69 -0.76 18.67 11.58
C ALA A 69 -0.03 19.98 11.27
N LEU A 70 -0.19 21.02 12.10
CA LEU A 70 0.52 22.29 11.95
C LEU A 70 2.03 22.12 12.14
N LYS A 71 2.48 21.35 13.13
CA LYS A 71 3.90 21.02 13.35
C LYS A 71 4.45 20.29 12.12
N ARG A 72 3.74 19.26 11.62
CA ARG A 72 4.09 18.52 10.41
C ARG A 72 4.23 19.46 9.21
N TYR A 73 3.24 20.31 8.96
CA TYR A 73 3.29 21.30 7.88
C TYR A 73 4.53 22.20 7.96
N ARG A 74 4.86 22.74 9.16
CA ARG A 74 6.01 23.63 9.33
C ARG A 74 7.33 22.91 9.07
N ILE A 75 7.49 21.68 9.57
CA ILE A 75 8.68 20.84 9.35
C ILE A 75 8.83 20.55 7.86
N SER A 76 7.75 20.04 7.22
CA SER A 76 7.74 19.71 5.79
C SER A 76 8.04 20.94 4.93
N ARG A 77 7.45 22.10 5.24
CA ARG A 77 7.72 23.36 4.51
C ARG A 77 9.19 23.77 4.55
N LYS A 78 9.86 23.59 5.70
CA LYS A 78 11.29 23.88 5.84
C LYS A 78 12.12 22.88 5.02
N ALA A 79 11.80 21.61 5.10
CA ALA A 79 12.53 20.54 4.41
C ALA A 79 12.37 20.61 2.88
N LEU A 80 11.18 21.00 2.40
CA LEU A 80 10.84 21.05 0.97
C LEU A 80 11.20 22.39 0.29
N LYS A 81 11.85 23.34 0.97
CA LYS A 81 12.07 24.72 0.46
C LYS A 81 12.68 24.77 -0.94
N ASN A 82 13.62 23.87 -1.25
CA ASN A 82 14.36 23.84 -2.52
C ASN A 82 14.03 22.58 -3.36
N ILE A 83 12.92 21.91 -3.07
CA ILE A 83 12.50 20.71 -3.78
C ILE A 83 11.65 21.09 -4.99
N GLU A 84 11.94 20.48 -6.13
CA GLU A 84 11.30 20.76 -7.42
C GLU A 84 10.12 19.81 -7.67
N LEU A 85 10.20 18.55 -7.21
CA LEU A 85 9.17 17.54 -7.32
C LEU A 85 8.86 16.95 -5.95
N VAL A 86 7.59 16.96 -5.55
CA VAL A 86 7.14 16.29 -4.30
C VAL A 86 6.16 15.18 -4.65
N ILE A 87 6.46 13.96 -4.21
CA ILE A 87 5.67 12.77 -4.49
C ILE A 87 5.08 12.26 -3.17
N SER A 88 3.77 12.10 -3.13
CA SER A 88 3.04 11.70 -1.93
C SER A 88 1.98 10.66 -2.27
N VAL A 89 1.92 9.58 -1.47
CA VAL A 89 0.83 8.61 -1.51
C VAL A 89 -0.15 8.94 -0.38
N GLY A 90 -1.36 9.35 -0.72
CA GLY A 90 -2.43 9.62 0.24
C GLY A 90 -2.16 10.72 1.30
N ALA A 91 -0.97 11.36 1.34
CA ALA A 91 -0.60 12.34 2.35
C ALA A 91 -0.68 13.79 1.82
N PRO A 92 -1.69 14.59 2.24
CA PRO A 92 -1.98 15.89 1.65
C PRO A 92 -1.12 17.05 2.20
N ILE A 93 -0.58 16.91 3.42
CA ILE A 93 0.07 18.01 4.15
C ILE A 93 1.35 18.45 3.43
N GLU A 94 2.16 17.51 2.97
CA GLU A 94 3.41 17.75 2.28
C GLU A 94 3.20 18.46 0.94
N LEU A 95 2.17 18.04 0.19
CA LEU A 95 1.81 18.72 -1.06
C LEU A 95 1.39 20.17 -0.85
N ARG A 96 0.77 20.47 0.31
CA ARG A 96 0.45 21.86 0.68
C ARG A 96 1.65 22.63 1.19
N ALA A 97 2.61 21.95 1.82
CA ALA A 97 3.83 22.53 2.35
C ALA A 97 4.86 22.81 1.26
N ALA A 98 4.80 22.08 0.15
CA ALA A 98 5.69 22.25 -0.99
C ALA A 98 5.64 23.68 -1.57
N PRO A 99 6.74 24.21 -2.14
CA PRO A 99 6.73 25.46 -2.87
C PRO A 99 5.68 25.48 -3.99
N LYS A 100 5.08 26.65 -4.24
CA LYS A 100 4.06 26.77 -5.32
C LYS A 100 4.61 26.40 -6.70
N LYS A 101 5.90 26.64 -6.94
CA LYS A 101 6.61 26.32 -8.18
C LYS A 101 6.95 24.83 -8.35
N SER A 102 6.90 24.05 -7.26
CA SER A 102 7.20 22.62 -7.32
C SER A 102 6.07 21.86 -7.97
N ARG A 103 6.41 20.85 -8.76
CA ARG A 103 5.49 19.82 -9.21
C ARG A 103 5.08 18.97 -8.01
N ARG A 104 3.80 18.64 -7.88
CA ARG A 104 3.22 17.97 -6.70
C ARG A 104 2.37 16.82 -7.15
N VAL A 105 2.94 15.64 -7.11
CA VAL A 105 2.31 14.40 -7.55
C VAL A 105 1.61 13.72 -6.37
N TYR A 106 0.30 13.56 -6.48
CA TYR A 106 -0.53 12.85 -5.52
C TYR A 106 -0.91 11.50 -6.09
N ILE A 107 -0.38 10.44 -5.53
CA ILE A 107 -0.67 9.05 -5.90
C ILE A 107 -1.70 8.49 -4.93
N THR A 108 -2.73 7.80 -5.43
CA THR A 108 -3.71 7.10 -4.59
C THR A 108 -4.39 5.97 -5.34
N ASP A 109 -4.60 4.87 -4.68
CA ASP A 109 -5.42 3.73 -5.12
C ASP A 109 -6.73 3.62 -4.31
N THR A 110 -6.91 4.51 -3.33
CA THR A 110 -8.02 4.48 -2.38
C THR A 110 -8.98 5.62 -2.66
N GLU A 111 -10.18 5.31 -3.12
CA GLU A 111 -11.21 6.27 -3.50
C GLU A 111 -11.77 7.04 -2.29
N ILE A 112 -11.90 6.38 -1.14
CA ILE A 112 -12.63 6.89 0.03
C ILE A 112 -11.79 7.76 0.97
N ASN A 113 -10.54 8.08 0.63
CA ASN A 113 -9.72 8.96 1.46
C ASN A 113 -10.10 10.44 1.28
N HIS A 114 -11.39 10.75 1.49
CA HIS A 114 -11.99 12.06 1.21
C HIS A 114 -11.29 13.24 1.92
N ILE A 115 -10.78 13.03 3.14
CA ILE A 115 -10.06 14.06 3.89
C ILE A 115 -8.74 14.39 3.17
N ALA A 116 -7.96 13.39 2.81
CA ALA A 116 -6.72 13.60 2.08
C ALA A 116 -7.00 14.18 0.68
N HIS A 117 -8.00 13.66 -0.02
CA HIS A 117 -8.45 14.17 -1.32
C HIS A 117 -8.83 15.65 -1.23
N LYS A 118 -9.65 16.05 -0.26
CA LYS A 118 -10.09 17.44 -0.05
C LYS A 118 -8.91 18.38 0.19
N TYR A 119 -7.98 17.98 1.05
CA TYR A 119 -6.90 18.86 1.49
C TYR A 119 -5.64 18.79 0.63
N SER A 120 -5.47 17.82 -0.26
CA SER A 120 -4.35 17.79 -1.20
C SER A 120 -4.40 18.98 -2.17
N LYS A 121 -3.23 19.49 -2.57
CA LYS A 121 -3.08 20.53 -3.61
C LYS A 121 -2.11 20.03 -4.69
N PRO A 122 -2.47 18.98 -5.44
CA PRO A 122 -1.61 18.42 -6.47
C PRO A 122 -1.56 19.31 -7.71
N THR A 123 -0.49 19.15 -8.49
CA THR A 123 -0.42 19.51 -9.91
C THR A 123 -0.76 18.31 -10.77
N ASP A 124 -0.49 17.11 -10.26
CA ASP A 124 -0.71 15.83 -10.92
C ASP A 124 -1.36 14.84 -9.95
N ILE A 125 -2.31 14.07 -10.43
CA ILE A 125 -2.97 13.00 -9.71
C ILE A 125 -2.71 11.70 -10.46
N VAL A 126 -2.20 10.68 -9.75
CA VAL A 126 -1.98 9.35 -10.32
C VAL A 126 -2.91 8.36 -9.62
N ILE A 127 -3.74 7.70 -10.42
CA ILE A 127 -4.73 6.71 -9.96
C ILE A 127 -4.69 5.47 -10.85
N PRO A 128 -5.11 4.29 -10.36
CA PRO A 128 -5.31 3.13 -11.19
C PRO A 128 -6.39 3.33 -12.26
N SER A 129 -6.30 2.65 -13.38
CA SER A 129 -7.26 2.73 -14.49
C SER A 129 -8.69 2.36 -14.06
N HIS A 130 -8.83 1.45 -13.10
CA HIS A 130 -10.09 0.96 -12.53
C HIS A 130 -10.57 1.73 -11.29
N PHE A 131 -9.97 2.89 -11.01
CA PHE A 131 -10.39 3.76 -9.92
C PHE A 131 -11.84 4.21 -10.12
N GLU A 132 -12.68 4.02 -9.09
CA GLU A 132 -14.10 4.38 -9.15
C GLU A 132 -14.31 5.88 -8.92
N ASP A 133 -14.41 6.64 -10.00
CA ASP A 133 -14.50 8.10 -9.99
C ASP A 133 -15.60 8.62 -9.07
N LYS A 134 -16.76 7.92 -9.04
CA LYS A 134 -17.92 8.29 -8.22
C LYS A 134 -17.65 8.24 -6.72
N LEU A 135 -16.72 7.38 -6.28
CA LEU A 135 -16.35 7.23 -4.86
C LEU A 135 -15.28 8.24 -4.44
N SER A 136 -14.61 8.91 -5.36
CA SER A 136 -13.44 9.77 -5.10
C SER A 136 -13.75 11.14 -4.50
N GLY A 137 -15.03 11.48 -4.34
CA GLY A 137 -15.45 12.81 -3.89
C GLY A 137 -14.99 13.90 -4.89
N ASN A 138 -14.28 14.90 -4.39
CA ASN A 138 -13.83 16.04 -5.19
C ASN A 138 -12.40 15.87 -5.77
N LEU A 139 -11.79 14.68 -5.70
CA LEU A 139 -10.40 14.51 -6.12
C LEU A 139 -10.21 14.85 -7.60
N LEU A 140 -11.03 14.26 -8.45
CA LEU A 140 -10.92 14.40 -9.91
C LEU A 140 -11.46 15.72 -10.46
N GLN A 141 -12.10 16.55 -9.60
CA GLN A 141 -12.54 17.89 -9.96
C GLN A 141 -11.45 18.96 -9.74
N LYS A 142 -10.27 18.57 -9.21
CA LYS A 142 -9.17 19.50 -8.97
C LYS A 142 -8.54 19.94 -10.30
N LYS A 143 -7.98 21.16 -10.30
CA LYS A 143 -7.13 21.66 -11.39
C LYS A 143 -5.77 20.95 -11.34
N ALA A 144 -5.72 19.71 -11.77
CA ALA A 144 -4.53 18.87 -11.82
C ALA A 144 -4.58 17.98 -13.06
N VAL A 145 -3.44 17.58 -13.57
CA VAL A 145 -3.36 16.58 -14.64
C VAL A 145 -3.65 15.21 -14.01
N ILE A 146 -4.55 14.45 -14.62
CA ILE A 146 -4.92 13.10 -14.14
C ILE A 146 -4.21 12.08 -15.01
N HIS A 147 -3.43 11.22 -14.37
CA HIS A 147 -2.74 10.09 -14.97
C HIS A 147 -3.37 8.79 -14.47
N ARG A 148 -3.65 7.87 -15.39
CA ARG A 148 -4.16 6.53 -15.06
C ARG A 148 -3.10 5.49 -15.38
N ILE A 149 -2.75 4.66 -14.38
CA ILE A 149 -1.83 3.54 -14.52
C ILE A 149 -2.60 2.23 -14.71
N SER A 150 -2.00 1.29 -15.43
CA SER A 150 -2.67 0.06 -15.86
C SER A 150 -2.93 -0.92 -14.71
N GLY A 151 -2.14 -0.86 -13.64
CA GLY A 151 -2.23 -1.76 -12.48
C GLY A 151 -2.30 -1.06 -11.14
N LEU A 152 -2.05 -1.82 -10.07
CA LEU A 152 -2.00 -1.34 -8.69
C LEU A 152 -0.58 -0.97 -8.27
N HIS A 153 -0.45 -0.26 -7.14
CA HIS A 153 0.85 0.07 -6.55
C HIS A 153 1.74 -1.16 -6.31
N GLY A 154 1.14 -2.31 -5.95
CA GLY A 154 1.85 -3.57 -5.77
C GLY A 154 2.63 -4.00 -7.01
N HIS A 155 2.07 -3.83 -8.21
CA HIS A 155 2.74 -4.20 -9.46
C HIS A 155 4.04 -3.41 -9.73
N ALA A 156 4.24 -2.26 -9.08
CA ALA A 156 5.47 -1.48 -9.24
C ALA A 156 6.67 -2.07 -8.49
N HIS A 157 6.45 -2.89 -7.46
CA HIS A 157 7.53 -3.38 -6.59
C HIS A 157 7.49 -4.89 -6.32
N LEU A 158 6.36 -5.55 -6.53
CA LEU A 158 6.24 -7.00 -6.47
C LEU A 158 6.62 -7.62 -7.82
N GLN A 159 6.85 -8.91 -7.82
CA GLN A 159 7.06 -9.70 -9.02
C GLN A 159 6.19 -10.96 -8.95
N PRO A 160 5.65 -11.42 -10.10
CA PRO A 160 4.90 -12.66 -10.13
C PRO A 160 5.77 -13.79 -9.62
N ARG A 161 5.20 -14.68 -8.84
CA ARG A 161 5.90 -15.80 -8.27
C ARG A 161 5.49 -17.09 -8.93
N MET A 162 6.47 -17.94 -9.17
CA MET A 162 6.22 -19.37 -9.37
C MET A 162 5.80 -19.98 -8.03
N ARG A 163 4.57 -20.48 -7.95
CA ARG A 163 4.06 -21.15 -6.76
C ARG A 163 4.74 -22.52 -6.58
N PRO A 164 4.90 -23.01 -5.33
CA PRO A 164 5.33 -24.37 -5.11
C PRO A 164 4.32 -25.32 -5.76
N ASN A 165 4.81 -26.40 -6.39
CA ASN A 165 3.95 -27.40 -7.04
C ASN A 165 3.05 -28.19 -6.07
N GLN A 166 3.21 -28.01 -4.77
CA GLN A 166 2.43 -28.69 -3.73
C GLN A 166 2.16 -27.77 -2.55
N VAL A 167 0.95 -27.85 -2.02
CA VAL A 167 0.56 -27.20 -0.77
C VAL A 167 1.17 -27.98 0.41
N SER A 168 1.66 -27.27 1.40
CA SER A 168 2.22 -27.87 2.64
C SER A 168 1.16 -28.69 3.39
N ASN A 169 1.58 -29.65 4.17
CA ASN A 169 0.69 -30.41 5.03
C ASN A 169 1.19 -30.41 6.48
N PRO A 170 0.55 -29.65 7.40
CA PRO A 170 -0.61 -28.77 7.19
C PRO A 170 -0.27 -27.52 6.37
N PRO A 171 -1.28 -26.90 5.69
CA PRO A 171 -1.09 -25.69 4.90
C PRO A 171 -0.50 -24.54 5.73
N LYS A 172 0.52 -23.88 5.19
CA LYS A 172 1.23 -22.78 5.83
C LYS A 172 0.56 -21.45 5.49
N ILE A 173 -0.05 -20.81 6.48
CA ILE A 173 -0.91 -19.63 6.30
C ILE A 173 -0.34 -18.42 7.03
N LEU A 174 -0.11 -17.32 6.30
CA LEU A 174 0.20 -16.03 6.89
C LEU A 174 -1.08 -15.36 7.38
N MET A 175 -1.15 -15.04 8.66
CA MET A 175 -2.32 -14.40 9.26
C MET A 175 -1.99 -13.00 9.79
N ARG A 176 -2.85 -12.01 9.45
CA ARG A 176 -2.79 -10.67 10.06
C ARG A 176 -4.19 -10.18 10.45
N LYS A 177 -4.37 -9.96 11.75
CA LYS A 177 -5.50 -9.21 12.29
C LYS A 177 -5.14 -7.73 12.44
N LEU A 178 -6.09 -6.84 12.16
CA LEU A 178 -5.92 -5.40 12.40
C LEU A 178 -6.13 -5.09 13.88
N ILE A 179 -5.42 -4.08 14.38
CA ILE A 179 -5.50 -3.64 15.79
C ILE A 179 -6.57 -2.54 15.95
N GLY A 180 -7.09 -2.00 14.84
CA GLY A 180 -8.15 -0.99 14.85
C GLY A 180 -7.67 0.45 15.10
N ASP A 181 -6.37 0.74 14.95
CA ASP A 181 -5.83 2.10 15.09
C ASP A 181 -5.49 2.79 13.75
N GLY A 182 -5.86 2.19 12.64
CA GLY A 182 -5.78 2.77 11.30
C GLY A 182 -6.87 3.81 11.05
N ILE A 183 -6.60 4.78 10.15
CA ILE A 183 -7.55 5.87 9.82
C ILE A 183 -8.83 5.33 9.15
N HIS A 184 -8.76 4.15 8.56
CA HIS A 184 -9.85 3.52 7.80
C HIS A 184 -10.38 2.24 8.45
N ASP A 185 -9.87 1.88 9.64
CA ASP A 185 -10.23 0.61 10.29
C ASP A 185 -11.63 0.63 10.92
N ASP A 186 -12.16 1.83 11.21
CA ASP A 186 -13.50 2.00 11.79
C ASP A 186 -14.58 1.44 10.85
N GLY A 187 -15.22 0.33 11.27
CA GLY A 187 -16.26 -0.36 10.51
C GLY A 187 -15.78 -1.30 9.41
N GLU A 188 -14.48 -1.40 9.15
CA GLU A 188 -13.91 -2.35 8.17
C GLU A 188 -13.51 -3.69 8.80
N ILE A 189 -13.27 -3.73 10.12
CA ILE A 189 -12.87 -4.94 10.85
C ILE A 189 -14.08 -5.86 11.04
N VAL A 190 -13.90 -7.11 10.64
CA VAL A 190 -14.86 -8.20 10.81
C VAL A 190 -14.17 -9.34 11.55
N GLU A 191 -14.71 -9.76 12.68
CA GLU A 191 -14.19 -10.92 13.40
C GLU A 191 -14.52 -12.22 12.66
N PHE A 192 -13.64 -13.22 12.77
CA PHE A 192 -13.85 -14.53 12.19
C PHE A 192 -13.57 -15.64 13.22
N PRO A 193 -14.19 -16.84 13.05
CA PRO A 193 -14.06 -17.92 14.01
C PRO A 193 -12.62 -18.45 14.11
N ASP A 194 -12.12 -18.61 15.33
CA ASP A 194 -10.81 -19.24 15.55
C ASP A 194 -10.78 -20.69 15.04
N ALA A 195 -11.95 -21.34 14.94
CA ALA A 195 -12.09 -22.67 14.36
C ALA A 195 -11.55 -22.77 12.92
N TRP A 196 -11.57 -21.67 12.16
CA TRP A 196 -11.00 -21.64 10.81
C TRP A 196 -9.48 -21.82 10.79
N LEU A 197 -8.82 -21.65 11.92
CA LEU A 197 -7.37 -21.82 12.03
C LEU A 197 -6.98 -23.27 12.38
N ASN A 198 -7.96 -24.12 12.72
CA ASN A 198 -7.69 -25.51 13.06
C ASN A 198 -7.17 -26.28 11.85
N GLY A 199 -6.10 -27.05 12.05
CA GLY A 199 -5.49 -27.84 10.98
C GLY A 199 -4.61 -27.02 10.01
N LEU A 200 -4.34 -25.74 10.32
CA LEU A 200 -3.44 -24.86 9.57
C LEU A 200 -2.16 -24.57 10.36
N ASN A 201 -1.05 -24.40 9.66
CA ASN A 201 0.21 -23.90 10.23
C ASN A 201 0.24 -22.37 10.12
N ILE A 202 -0.09 -21.68 11.22
CA ILE A 202 -0.28 -20.23 11.24
C ILE A 202 1.02 -19.50 11.53
N ILE A 203 1.42 -18.60 10.60
CA ILE A 203 2.45 -17.60 10.79
C ILE A 203 1.78 -16.28 11.13
N ASN A 204 1.98 -15.82 12.36
CA ASN A 204 1.40 -14.57 12.81
C ASN A 204 2.19 -13.37 12.27
N ALA A 205 1.51 -12.52 11.49
CA ALA A 205 2.07 -11.28 10.91
C ALA A 205 1.41 -10.01 11.46
N ASN A 206 0.83 -10.08 12.67
CA ASN A 206 0.28 -8.89 13.34
C ASN A 206 1.39 -7.86 13.61
N GLU A 207 1.08 -6.57 13.45
CA GLU A 207 2.05 -5.48 13.47
C GLU A 207 2.94 -5.46 14.71
N ASN A 208 2.40 -5.83 15.89
CA ASN A 208 3.13 -5.86 17.15
C ASN A 208 3.91 -7.17 17.41
N GLN A 209 3.74 -8.18 16.59
CA GLN A 209 4.29 -9.53 16.79
C GLN A 209 5.13 -9.99 15.60
N TYR A 210 5.16 -9.21 14.53
CA TYR A 210 5.90 -9.55 13.32
C TYR A 210 7.39 -9.33 13.53
N SER A 211 8.15 -10.41 13.59
CA SER A 211 9.60 -10.40 13.84
C SER A 211 10.46 -10.45 12.59
N ALA A 212 9.84 -10.62 11.42
CA ALA A 212 10.59 -10.70 10.16
C ALA A 212 11.08 -9.31 9.69
N HIS A 213 12.03 -9.33 8.76
CA HIS A 213 12.59 -8.11 8.20
C HIS A 213 11.51 -7.32 7.44
N PRO A 214 11.29 -6.01 7.70
CA PRO A 214 10.15 -5.26 7.18
C PRO A 214 10.12 -5.14 5.65
N TRP A 215 11.26 -5.30 4.98
CA TRP A 215 11.39 -5.30 3.52
C TRP A 215 11.15 -6.66 2.87
N LYS A 216 11.03 -7.74 3.66
CA LYS A 216 10.90 -9.11 3.17
C LYS A 216 9.49 -9.68 3.32
N LEU A 217 8.50 -8.81 3.52
CA LEU A 217 7.10 -9.25 3.66
C LEU A 217 6.60 -10.01 2.42
N ASP A 218 7.03 -9.59 1.23
CA ASP A 218 6.72 -10.27 -0.03
C ASP A 218 7.35 -11.68 -0.10
N GLU A 219 8.58 -11.85 0.39
CA GLU A 219 9.20 -13.17 0.53
C GLU A 219 8.42 -14.06 1.52
N GLU A 220 7.99 -13.49 2.66
CA GLU A 220 7.20 -14.22 3.66
C GLU A 220 5.83 -14.65 3.12
N ILE A 221 5.09 -13.73 2.47
CA ILE A 221 3.83 -14.04 1.80
C ILE A 221 4.06 -15.16 0.81
N SER A 222 5.07 -14.99 0.00
CA SER A 222 5.42 -15.93 -1.05
C SER A 222 5.87 -17.30 -0.52
N ASN A 223 6.30 -17.44 0.71
CA ASN A 223 6.66 -18.71 1.36
C ASN A 223 5.48 -19.36 2.06
N CYS A 224 4.26 -18.84 1.90
CA CYS A 224 3.03 -19.37 2.45
C CYS A 224 2.14 -19.95 1.33
N ASP A 225 1.29 -20.91 1.70
CA ASP A 225 0.31 -21.51 0.81
C ASP A 225 -0.91 -20.60 0.64
N GLY A 226 -1.18 -19.75 1.65
CA GLY A 226 -2.27 -18.79 1.62
C GLY A 226 -2.13 -17.69 2.67
N VAL A 227 -3.04 -16.73 2.60
CA VAL A 227 -3.11 -15.59 3.54
C VAL A 227 -4.54 -15.44 4.06
N ILE A 228 -4.70 -15.27 5.40
CA ILE A 228 -5.95 -14.83 6.03
C ILE A 228 -5.70 -13.46 6.65
N THR A 229 -6.49 -12.45 6.29
CA THR A 229 -6.23 -11.10 6.80
C THR A 229 -7.46 -10.19 6.81
N GLN A 230 -7.44 -9.21 7.70
CA GLN A 230 -8.34 -8.06 7.70
C GLN A 230 -7.73 -6.85 6.96
N SER A 231 -6.44 -6.93 6.57
CA SER A 231 -5.72 -5.86 5.88
C SER A 231 -5.91 -5.93 4.37
N VAL A 232 -6.56 -4.92 3.80
CA VAL A 232 -6.77 -4.77 2.34
C VAL A 232 -5.44 -4.77 1.57
N THR A 233 -4.43 -4.07 2.09
CA THR A 233 -3.10 -3.99 1.45
C THR A 233 -2.43 -5.36 1.41
N LEU A 234 -2.45 -6.10 2.53
CA LEU A 234 -1.82 -7.42 2.59
C LEU A 234 -2.53 -8.42 1.66
N ALA A 235 -3.88 -8.40 1.65
CA ALA A 235 -4.65 -9.26 0.77
C ALA A 235 -4.37 -8.99 -0.71
N SER A 236 -4.31 -7.71 -1.10
CA SER A 236 -4.02 -7.34 -2.48
C SER A 236 -2.59 -7.69 -2.90
N GLU A 237 -1.60 -7.49 -2.02
CA GLU A 237 -0.21 -7.88 -2.30
C GLU A 237 -0.07 -9.40 -2.42
N ALA A 238 -0.73 -10.17 -1.54
CA ALA A 238 -0.74 -11.63 -1.62
C ALA A 238 -1.36 -12.12 -2.94
N ALA A 239 -2.52 -11.57 -3.31
CA ALA A 239 -3.20 -11.92 -4.55
C ALA A 239 -2.34 -11.59 -5.79
N ILE A 240 -1.69 -10.40 -5.82
CA ILE A 240 -0.77 -10.00 -6.88
C ILE A 240 0.42 -10.97 -6.98
N LEU A 241 0.95 -11.45 -5.85
CA LEU A 241 1.99 -12.46 -5.80
C LEU A 241 1.49 -13.87 -6.21
N GLY A 242 0.19 -14.03 -6.42
CA GLY A 242 -0.41 -15.33 -6.74
C GLY A 242 -0.69 -16.21 -5.53
N VAL A 243 -0.60 -15.69 -4.32
CA VAL A 243 -0.92 -16.42 -3.10
C VAL A 243 -2.39 -16.21 -2.76
N PRO A 244 -3.21 -17.30 -2.61
CA PRO A 244 -4.61 -17.17 -2.27
C PRO A 244 -4.83 -16.38 -0.99
N ALA A 245 -5.54 -15.25 -1.11
CA ALA A 245 -5.80 -14.36 0.01
C ALA A 245 -7.28 -14.35 0.40
N LEU A 246 -7.57 -14.69 1.65
CA LEU A 246 -8.88 -14.49 2.27
C LEU A 246 -8.89 -13.14 2.99
N LEU A 247 -9.55 -12.16 2.41
CA LEU A 247 -9.79 -10.86 3.01
C LEU A 247 -11.12 -10.86 3.78
N ILE A 248 -11.06 -10.66 5.09
CA ILE A 248 -12.23 -10.59 5.96
C ILE A 248 -12.42 -9.13 6.38
N SER A 249 -13.21 -8.39 5.59
CA SER A 249 -13.33 -6.95 5.77
C SER A 249 -14.57 -6.38 5.07
N ASN A 250 -15.16 -5.35 5.65
CA ASN A 250 -16.21 -4.53 5.04
C ASN A 250 -15.66 -3.47 4.08
N ALA A 251 -14.37 -3.46 3.81
CA ALA A 251 -13.72 -2.47 2.96
C ALA A 251 -14.25 -2.52 1.52
N LYS A 252 -14.65 -1.36 1.01
CA LYS A 252 -15.07 -1.18 -0.39
C LYS A 252 -13.99 -0.41 -1.14
N ARG A 253 -13.33 -1.08 -2.07
CA ARG A 253 -12.30 -0.51 -2.95
C ARG A 253 -12.50 -1.03 -4.37
N GLY A 254 -12.46 -0.16 -5.35
CA GLY A 254 -12.64 -0.54 -6.76
C GLY A 254 -11.62 -1.58 -7.21
N PHE A 255 -10.39 -1.48 -6.71
CA PHE A 255 -9.34 -2.42 -7.06
C PHE A 255 -9.56 -3.85 -6.53
N LEU A 256 -10.25 -4.04 -5.41
CA LEU A 256 -10.56 -5.39 -4.92
C LEU A 256 -11.46 -6.14 -5.90
N THR A 257 -12.53 -5.47 -6.36
CA THR A 257 -13.44 -6.01 -7.39
C THR A 257 -12.67 -6.27 -8.69
N ARG A 258 -11.72 -5.41 -9.03
CA ARG A 258 -10.91 -5.57 -10.23
C ARG A 258 -9.99 -6.79 -10.14
N LEU A 259 -9.28 -6.98 -9.03
CA LEU A 259 -8.45 -8.17 -8.82
C LEU A 259 -9.25 -9.47 -8.98
N GLN A 260 -10.47 -9.53 -8.41
CA GLN A 260 -11.34 -10.71 -8.59
C GLN A 260 -11.72 -10.94 -10.06
N LYS A 261 -12.09 -9.87 -10.79
CA LYS A 261 -12.47 -9.96 -12.21
C LYS A 261 -11.30 -10.36 -13.10
N ASP A 262 -10.10 -9.95 -12.76
CA ASP A 262 -8.89 -10.26 -13.51
C ASP A 262 -8.33 -11.66 -13.18
N GLY A 263 -9.00 -12.42 -12.32
CA GLY A 263 -8.62 -13.80 -11.98
C GLY A 263 -7.55 -13.91 -10.89
N TYR A 264 -7.19 -12.82 -10.20
CA TYR A 264 -6.28 -12.92 -9.05
C TYR A 264 -6.92 -13.69 -7.90
N PRO A 265 -6.16 -14.53 -7.16
CA PRO A 265 -6.70 -15.44 -6.13
C PRO A 265 -7.04 -14.66 -4.84
N ILE A 266 -8.01 -13.77 -4.91
CA ILE A 266 -8.52 -13.01 -3.77
C ILE A 266 -9.97 -13.38 -3.47
N PHE A 267 -10.24 -13.79 -2.24
CA PHE A 267 -11.52 -14.18 -1.70
C PHE A 267 -11.94 -13.16 -0.66
N ILE A 268 -13.10 -12.53 -0.82
CA ILE A 268 -13.54 -11.41 0.01
C ILE A 268 -14.80 -11.80 0.75
N SER A 269 -14.72 -11.80 2.08
CA SER A 269 -15.86 -12.02 2.97
C SER A 269 -16.10 -10.79 3.84
N ASN A 270 -17.29 -10.23 3.77
CA ASN A 270 -17.69 -9.09 4.61
C ASN A 270 -18.41 -9.51 5.91
N GLN A 271 -18.66 -10.82 6.09
CA GLN A 271 -19.38 -11.37 7.24
C GLN A 271 -18.70 -12.61 7.83
N ALA A 272 -17.47 -12.92 7.44
CA ALA A 272 -16.77 -14.16 7.81
C ALA A 272 -17.62 -15.40 7.49
N ASP A 273 -18.13 -15.50 6.26
CA ASP A 273 -19.02 -16.61 5.85
C ASP A 273 -18.23 -17.85 5.48
N GLU A 274 -18.79 -19.03 5.88
CA GLU A 274 -18.19 -20.35 5.65
C GLU A 274 -18.02 -20.70 4.17
N SER A 275 -18.88 -20.21 3.29
CA SER A 275 -18.80 -20.49 1.86
C SER A 275 -17.58 -19.85 1.21
N THR A 276 -17.26 -18.61 1.57
CA THR A 276 -16.05 -17.92 1.11
C THR A 276 -14.79 -18.54 1.70
N TYR A 277 -14.84 -18.95 2.98
CA TYR A 277 -13.73 -19.69 3.60
C TYR A 277 -13.47 -21.02 2.89
N ALA A 278 -14.51 -21.81 2.63
CA ALA A 278 -14.39 -23.09 1.91
C ALA A 278 -13.85 -22.90 0.47
N ALA A 279 -14.32 -21.85 -0.23
CA ALA A 279 -13.82 -21.52 -1.56
C ALA A 279 -12.32 -21.14 -1.53
N TRP A 280 -11.89 -20.37 -0.52
CA TRP A 280 -10.49 -20.04 -0.33
C TRP A 280 -9.63 -21.28 -0.04
N LEU A 281 -10.10 -22.19 0.85
CA LEU A 281 -9.38 -23.45 1.12
C LEU A 281 -9.21 -24.29 -0.14
N ALA A 282 -10.24 -24.39 -0.97
CA ALA A 282 -10.15 -25.07 -2.27
C ALA A 282 -9.15 -24.34 -3.19
N GLY A 283 -9.16 -23.01 -3.15
CA GLY A 283 -8.25 -22.16 -3.91
C GLY A 283 -6.78 -22.33 -3.57
N LEU A 284 -6.42 -22.85 -2.39
CA LEU A 284 -5.03 -23.19 -2.06
C LEU A 284 -4.43 -24.20 -3.04
N HIS A 285 -5.24 -25.06 -3.61
CA HIS A 285 -4.83 -26.14 -4.52
C HIS A 285 -4.96 -25.78 -6.02
N LEU A 286 -5.58 -24.65 -6.36
CA LEU A 286 -5.73 -24.18 -7.74
C LEU A 286 -4.47 -23.42 -8.17
N LEU A 287 -3.48 -24.14 -8.72
CA LEU A 287 -2.14 -23.60 -8.97
C LEU A 287 -1.94 -23.02 -10.39
N ASP A 288 -2.79 -23.39 -11.36
CA ASP A 288 -2.50 -23.23 -12.79
C ASP A 288 -3.08 -21.98 -13.46
N GLU A 289 -3.91 -21.16 -12.77
CA GLU A 289 -4.66 -20.09 -13.42
C GLU A 289 -3.93 -18.75 -13.56
N LEU A 290 -2.80 -18.56 -12.87
CA LEU A 290 -2.10 -17.26 -12.82
C LEU A 290 -1.20 -16.98 -14.02
N ASP A 291 -0.78 -18.02 -14.74
CA ASP A 291 0.10 -17.86 -15.92
C ASP A 291 -0.58 -17.10 -17.07
N SER A 292 -1.93 -16.94 -17.01
CA SER A 292 -2.70 -16.21 -18.00
C SER A 292 -2.87 -14.71 -17.69
N ILE A 293 -2.47 -14.24 -16.51
CA ILE A 293 -2.64 -12.83 -16.12
C ILE A 293 -1.50 -12.00 -16.68
N GLU A 294 -1.84 -11.04 -17.56
CA GLU A 294 -0.89 -10.07 -18.08
C GLU A 294 -0.40 -9.14 -16.96
N TRP A 295 0.91 -9.09 -16.75
CA TRP A 295 1.52 -8.26 -15.71
C TRP A 295 1.64 -6.80 -16.18
N PRO A 296 0.96 -5.83 -15.52
CA PRO A 296 1.05 -4.44 -15.92
C PRO A 296 2.39 -3.81 -15.51
N ASP A 297 3.06 -3.10 -16.41
CA ASP A 297 4.34 -2.43 -16.13
C ASP A 297 4.14 -1.07 -15.43
N VAL A 298 3.56 -1.11 -14.25
CA VAL A 298 3.27 0.07 -13.43
C VAL A 298 4.53 0.84 -13.05
N LYS A 299 5.67 0.15 -12.86
CA LYS A 299 6.95 0.81 -12.56
C LYS A 299 7.35 1.77 -13.67
N SER A 300 7.35 1.30 -14.92
CA SER A 300 7.72 2.14 -16.07
C SER A 300 6.72 3.27 -16.31
N GLU A 301 5.42 3.01 -16.14
CA GLU A 301 4.38 4.05 -16.23
C GLU A 301 4.62 5.16 -15.19
N LEU A 302 4.87 4.79 -13.93
CA LEU A 302 5.17 5.76 -12.87
C LEU A 302 6.45 6.53 -13.16
N LEU A 303 7.51 5.87 -13.60
CA LEU A 303 8.76 6.53 -13.98
C LEU A 303 8.56 7.53 -15.12
N TYR A 304 7.77 7.17 -16.13
CA TYR A 304 7.42 8.07 -17.21
C TYR A 304 6.66 9.31 -16.70
N ILE A 305 5.59 9.11 -15.92
CA ILE A 305 4.80 10.20 -15.34
C ILE A 305 5.67 11.12 -14.48
N LEU A 306 6.56 10.57 -13.66
CA LEU A 306 7.36 11.37 -12.73
C LEU A 306 8.49 12.14 -13.41
N LYS A 307 8.98 11.68 -14.58
CA LYS A 307 10.05 12.35 -15.33
C LYS A 307 9.53 13.45 -16.26
N HIS A 308 8.30 13.36 -16.71
CA HIS A 308 7.65 14.28 -17.63
C HIS A 308 6.47 15.02 -16.98
#